data_7a03fafc1f83beb3cfa4a2d5c34660f4
#
_entry.id   7a03fafc1f83beb3cfa4a2d5c34660f4
#
_cell.length_a   1.000
_cell.length_b   1.000
_cell.length_c   1.000
_cell.angle_alpha   90.00
_cell.angle_beta   90.00
_cell.angle_gamma   90.00
#
_symmetry.space_group_name_H-M   'P 1'
#
loop_
_entity.id
_entity.type
_entity.pdbx_description
1 polymer ?
#
loop_
_entity_poly.entity_id
_entity_poly.type
_entity_poly.pdbx_seq_one_letter_code
_entity_poly.pdbx_strand_id
1 'polypeptide(L)'
;FGEGKKNIFAWEGTEILIQRDKEVQMATHEYGKGRGVYISGLPYSFVNNRVLYRAILWAAHDEADLHKWFSTNYNVEVHAYVKNGKYCVVNNTYEPQDTTVYTGDGSCFDLHLDTNEIKWYSIEG
;
A
#
# COMPACT_ATOMS: atom_id res chain seq x y z
N PHE A 1 -9.38 -10.83 4.69
CA PHE A 1 -9.96 -9.97 5.72
C PHE A 1 -10.35 -10.85 6.92
N GLY A 2 -10.11 -10.33 8.12
CA GLY A 2 -10.48 -11.01 9.35
C GLY A 2 -11.96 -10.84 9.70
N GLU A 3 -12.35 -11.32 10.88
CA GLU A 3 -13.68 -11.08 11.40
C GLU A 3 -13.87 -9.58 11.67
N GLY A 4 -14.89 -9.01 11.08
CA GLY A 4 -15.31 -7.64 11.27
C GLY A 4 -16.63 -7.52 12.00
N LYS A 5 -17.15 -6.31 12.07
CA LYS A 5 -18.49 -6.08 12.59
C LYS A 5 -19.53 -6.64 11.62
N LYS A 6 -20.55 -7.28 12.16
CA LYS A 6 -21.69 -7.79 11.40
C LYS A 6 -22.77 -6.71 11.25
N ASN A 7 -23.66 -6.92 10.29
CA ASN A 7 -24.79 -6.01 10.00
C ASN A 7 -24.35 -4.60 9.59
N ILE A 8 -23.27 -4.50 8.81
CA ILE A 8 -22.87 -3.25 8.15
C ILE A 8 -23.50 -3.23 6.77
N PHE A 9 -24.30 -2.19 6.52
CA PHE A 9 -25.00 -1.99 5.26
C PHE A 9 -24.40 -0.76 4.55
N ALA A 10 -24.30 -0.88 3.21
CA ALA A 10 -23.91 0.23 2.37
C ALA A 10 -25.08 1.20 2.21
N TRP A 11 -24.79 2.50 2.33
CA TRP A 11 -25.74 3.57 2.02
C TRP A 11 -25.71 3.90 0.53
N GLU A 12 -26.74 4.60 0.05
CA GLU A 12 -26.80 5.06 -1.34
C GLU A 12 -25.55 5.87 -1.70
N GLY A 13 -24.97 5.60 -2.88
CA GLY A 13 -23.72 6.22 -3.35
C GLY A 13 -22.44 5.55 -2.84
N THR A 14 -22.55 4.50 -2.02
CA THR A 14 -21.40 3.73 -1.57
C THR A 14 -20.99 2.70 -2.63
N GLU A 15 -19.71 2.65 -2.99
CA GLU A 15 -19.13 1.62 -3.83
C GLU A 15 -18.63 0.46 -2.96
N ILE A 16 -19.20 -0.73 -3.15
CA ILE A 16 -18.78 -1.95 -2.45
C ILE A 16 -17.67 -2.61 -3.27
N LEU A 17 -16.46 -2.65 -2.71
CA LEU A 17 -15.30 -3.25 -3.35
C LEU A 17 -15.17 -4.74 -3.02
N ILE A 18 -15.48 -5.13 -1.78
CA ILE A 18 -15.45 -6.53 -1.33
C ILE A 18 -16.66 -6.80 -0.45
N GLN A 19 -17.39 -7.87 -0.80
CA GLN A 19 -18.51 -8.38 -0.03
C GLN A 19 -18.39 -9.89 0.15
N ARG A 20 -18.67 -10.38 1.33
CA ARG A 20 -18.70 -11.81 1.65
C ARG A 20 -19.94 -12.12 2.47
N ASP A 21 -20.68 -13.15 2.06
CA ASP A 21 -21.90 -13.62 2.78
C ASP A 21 -22.88 -12.47 3.11
N LYS A 22 -23.09 -11.54 2.17
CA LYS A 22 -23.90 -10.31 2.30
C LYS A 22 -23.32 -9.25 3.27
N GLU A 23 -22.16 -9.49 3.87
CA GLU A 23 -21.50 -8.50 4.72
C GLU A 23 -20.49 -7.69 3.91
N VAL A 24 -20.51 -6.37 4.07
CA VAL A 24 -19.54 -5.47 3.42
C VAL A 24 -18.21 -5.61 4.13
N GLN A 25 -17.16 -5.95 3.39
CA GLN A 25 -15.80 -6.06 3.91
C GLN A 25 -14.91 -4.90 3.53
N MET A 26 -15.11 -4.33 2.35
CA MET A 26 -14.44 -3.11 1.93
C MET A 26 -15.38 -2.28 1.07
N ALA A 27 -15.48 -1.02 1.38
CA ALA A 27 -16.30 -0.07 0.64
C ALA A 27 -15.70 1.34 0.67
N THR A 28 -16.06 2.12 -0.34
CA THR A 28 -15.65 3.51 -0.47
C THR A 28 -16.88 4.40 -0.67
N HIS A 29 -16.78 5.63 -0.22
CA HIS A 29 -17.81 6.63 -0.41
C HIS A 29 -17.19 8.01 -0.58
N GLU A 30 -17.70 8.77 -1.54
CA GLU A 30 -17.35 10.18 -1.72
C GLU A 30 -18.45 11.06 -1.14
N TYR A 31 -18.10 11.99 -0.28
CA TYR A 31 -19.02 12.96 0.31
C TYR A 31 -18.47 14.38 0.17
N GLY A 32 -19.12 15.18 -0.65
CA GLY A 32 -18.62 16.50 -1.02
C GLY A 32 -17.25 16.42 -1.68
N LYS A 33 -16.25 17.03 -1.03
CA LYS A 33 -14.84 16.95 -1.47
C LYS A 33 -14.03 15.89 -0.73
N GLY A 34 -14.65 15.17 0.20
CA GLY A 34 -13.98 14.16 1.01
C GLY A 34 -14.23 12.75 0.52
N ARG A 35 -13.37 11.84 0.90
CA ARG A 35 -13.47 10.40 0.61
C ARG A 35 -13.36 9.59 1.88
N GLY A 36 -14.17 8.56 2.01
CA GLY A 36 -14.14 7.62 3.10
C GLY A 36 -13.88 6.21 2.61
N VAL A 37 -13.11 5.44 3.37
CA VAL A 37 -12.89 4.01 3.13
C VAL A 37 -13.27 3.25 4.38
N TYR A 38 -14.08 2.22 4.21
CA TYR A 38 -14.41 1.25 5.24
C TYR A 38 -13.70 -0.07 4.94
N ILE A 39 -13.03 -0.62 5.94
CA ILE A 39 -12.40 -1.94 5.88
C ILE A 39 -12.79 -2.71 7.13
N SER A 40 -13.41 -3.87 6.94
CA SER A 40 -13.82 -4.76 8.03
C SER A 40 -12.70 -5.74 8.37
N GLY A 41 -12.14 -5.63 9.58
CA GLY A 41 -11.18 -6.59 10.11
C GLY A 41 -9.97 -6.83 9.20
N LEU A 42 -8.97 -5.95 9.28
CA LEU A 42 -7.75 -6.04 8.51
C LEU A 42 -6.60 -6.63 9.35
N PRO A 43 -6.43 -7.97 9.39
CA PRO A 43 -5.31 -8.56 10.12
C PRO A 43 -3.98 -8.16 9.46
N TYR A 44 -2.93 -8.11 10.27
CA TYR A 44 -1.60 -7.77 9.78
C TYR A 44 -1.11 -8.82 8.76
N SER A 45 -0.73 -8.36 7.58
CA SER A 45 0.05 -9.09 6.58
C SER A 45 0.67 -8.09 5.61
N PHE A 46 1.70 -8.48 4.88
CA PHE A 46 2.30 -7.62 3.86
C PHE A 46 1.30 -7.19 2.77
N VAL A 47 0.42 -8.10 2.36
CA VAL A 47 -0.64 -7.81 1.38
C VAL A 47 -1.65 -6.81 1.94
N ASN A 48 -2.12 -7.04 3.17
CA ASN A 48 -3.11 -6.18 3.81
C ASN A 48 -2.55 -4.78 4.11
N ASN A 49 -1.27 -4.67 4.45
CA ASN A 49 -0.61 -3.37 4.61
C ASN A 49 -0.63 -2.56 3.32
N ARG A 50 -0.45 -3.19 2.16
CA ARG A 50 -0.56 -2.50 0.87
C ARG A 50 -2.00 -2.06 0.57
N VAL A 51 -2.98 -2.86 0.92
CA VAL A 51 -4.40 -2.47 0.80
C VAL A 51 -4.68 -1.24 1.66
N LEU A 52 -4.22 -1.25 2.92
CA LEU A 52 -4.38 -0.11 3.83
C LEU A 52 -3.68 1.14 3.30
N TYR A 53 -2.43 1.02 2.84
CA TYR A 53 -1.67 2.14 2.28
C TYR A 53 -2.37 2.75 1.06
N ARG A 54 -2.86 1.92 0.14
CA ARG A 54 -3.63 2.38 -1.03
C ARG A 54 -4.93 3.07 -0.63
N ALA A 55 -5.63 2.54 0.37
CA ALA A 55 -6.84 3.16 0.89
C ALA A 55 -6.58 4.55 1.47
N ILE A 56 -5.46 4.72 2.21
CA ILE A 56 -5.05 6.01 2.77
C ILE A 56 -4.76 7.01 1.65
N LEU A 57 -3.96 6.65 0.64
CA LEU A 57 -3.63 7.53 -0.47
C LEU A 57 -4.89 7.92 -1.28
N TRP A 58 -5.78 6.98 -1.53
CA TRP A 58 -7.04 7.28 -2.21
C TRP A 58 -7.91 8.25 -1.41
N ALA A 59 -8.06 8.03 -0.10
CA ALA A 59 -8.82 8.92 0.77
C ALA A 59 -8.21 10.32 0.87
N ALA A 60 -6.89 10.43 0.76
CA ALA A 60 -6.14 11.68 0.76
C ALA A 60 -6.12 12.41 -0.61
N HIS A 61 -6.67 11.83 -1.67
CA HIS A 61 -6.55 12.32 -3.06
C HIS A 61 -5.11 12.32 -3.62
N ASP A 62 -4.28 11.41 -3.13
CA ASP A 62 -2.85 11.28 -3.49
C ASP A 62 -2.58 10.03 -4.35
N GLU A 63 -3.52 9.64 -5.22
CA GLU A 63 -3.41 8.43 -6.06
C GLU A 63 -2.17 8.44 -6.97
N ALA A 64 -1.67 9.62 -7.34
CA ALA A 64 -0.44 9.76 -8.11
C ALA A 64 0.78 9.11 -7.42
N ASP A 65 0.75 9.02 -6.09
CA ASP A 65 1.83 8.43 -5.30
C ASP A 65 1.76 6.90 -5.19
N LEU A 66 0.67 6.28 -5.68
CA LEU A 66 0.51 4.81 -5.71
C LEU A 66 1.58 4.10 -6.56
N HIS A 67 2.20 4.80 -7.50
CA HIS A 67 3.20 4.26 -8.43
C HIS A 67 4.61 4.76 -8.14
N LYS A 68 4.82 5.39 -6.98
CA LYS A 68 6.12 5.92 -6.55
C LYS A 68 6.60 5.23 -5.29
N TRP A 69 7.89 5.06 -5.17
CA TRP A 69 8.55 4.55 -3.98
C TRP A 69 7.98 3.23 -3.49
N PHE A 70 7.86 2.26 -4.39
CA PHE A 70 7.38 0.92 -4.03
C PHE A 70 8.15 -0.19 -4.74
N SER A 71 7.98 -1.41 -4.28
CA SER A 71 8.51 -2.61 -4.90
C SER A 71 7.39 -3.54 -5.36
N THR A 72 7.66 -4.38 -6.37
CA THR A 72 6.71 -5.40 -6.83
C THR A 72 6.61 -6.57 -5.87
N ASN A 73 7.63 -6.80 -5.05
CA ASN A 73 7.67 -7.88 -4.06
C ASN A 73 7.10 -7.40 -2.72
N TYR A 74 6.10 -8.09 -2.18
CA TYR A 74 5.45 -7.73 -0.91
C TYR A 74 6.36 -7.86 0.31
N ASN A 75 7.45 -8.62 0.21
CA ASN A 75 8.44 -8.79 1.28
C ASN A 75 9.51 -7.71 1.30
N VAL A 76 9.49 -6.82 0.32
CA VAL A 76 10.47 -5.74 0.14
C VAL A 76 9.76 -4.40 0.24
N GLU A 77 10.29 -3.53 1.08
CA GLU A 77 9.76 -2.18 1.30
C GLU A 77 10.71 -1.13 0.72
N VAL A 78 10.15 -0.02 0.25
CA VAL A 78 10.89 1.15 -0.20
C VAL A 78 10.52 2.33 0.70
N HIS A 79 11.52 2.93 1.34
CA HIS A 79 11.35 4.07 2.22
C HIS A 79 12.11 5.28 1.67
N ALA A 80 11.36 6.31 1.26
CA ALA A 80 11.93 7.53 0.69
C ALA A 80 12.02 8.66 1.72
N TYR A 81 13.21 9.24 1.81
CA TYR A 81 13.53 10.41 2.62
C TYR A 81 13.86 11.58 1.69
N VAL A 82 12.84 12.01 0.96
CA VAL A 82 12.98 12.98 -0.15
C VAL A 82 13.69 14.26 0.29
N LYS A 83 13.36 14.79 1.47
CA LYS A 83 14.01 15.98 2.03
C LYS A 83 15.52 15.79 2.27
N ASN A 84 15.95 14.56 2.45
CA ASN A 84 17.35 14.20 2.71
C ASN A 84 18.07 13.72 1.42
N GLY A 85 17.36 13.71 0.28
CA GLY A 85 17.89 13.24 -0.98
C GLY A 85 18.28 11.76 -1.00
N LYS A 86 17.60 10.92 -0.21
CA LYS A 86 17.91 9.49 -0.07
C LYS A 86 16.67 8.62 -0.02
N TYR A 87 16.83 7.36 -0.39
CA TYR A 87 15.87 6.28 -0.13
C TYR A 87 16.58 4.98 0.20
N CYS A 88 15.90 4.08 0.83
CA CYS A 88 16.39 2.72 1.05
C CYS A 88 15.38 1.68 0.60
N VAL A 89 15.91 0.51 0.27
CA VAL A 89 15.14 -0.69 -0.05
C VAL A 89 15.50 -1.75 0.98
N VAL A 90 14.48 -2.35 1.59
CA VAL A 90 14.63 -3.23 2.74
C VAL A 90 13.98 -4.57 2.47
N ASN A 91 14.75 -5.64 2.62
CA ASN A 91 14.21 -6.99 2.72
C ASN A 91 13.94 -7.33 4.21
N ASN A 92 12.67 -7.38 4.59
CA ASN A 92 12.25 -7.69 5.96
C ASN A 92 12.12 -9.20 6.25
N THR A 93 12.72 -10.05 5.43
CA THR A 93 12.62 -11.50 5.57
C THR A 93 13.98 -12.17 5.78
N TYR A 94 13.93 -13.42 6.20
CA TYR A 94 15.12 -14.27 6.37
C TYR A 94 15.47 -15.05 5.09
N GLU A 95 14.84 -14.72 3.97
CA GLU A 95 15.09 -15.32 2.66
C GLU A 95 15.57 -14.23 1.70
N PRO A 96 16.48 -14.53 0.75
CA PRO A 96 16.82 -13.60 -0.33
C PRO A 96 15.58 -13.25 -1.16
N GLN A 97 15.52 -12.02 -1.65
CA GLN A 97 14.37 -11.51 -2.40
C GLN A 97 14.81 -10.82 -3.69
N ASP A 98 14.08 -11.09 -4.77
CA ASP A 98 14.18 -10.36 -6.03
C ASP A 98 12.95 -9.45 -6.18
N THR A 99 13.17 -8.26 -6.67
CA THR A 99 12.10 -7.28 -6.86
C THR A 99 12.43 -6.28 -7.95
N THR A 100 11.39 -5.66 -8.51
CA THR A 100 11.53 -4.41 -9.26
C THR A 100 11.15 -3.24 -8.35
N VAL A 101 12.03 -2.28 -8.22
CA VAL A 101 11.86 -1.05 -7.43
C VAL A 101 11.41 0.08 -8.33
N TYR A 102 10.37 0.81 -7.93
CA TYR A 102 9.90 2.04 -8.58
C TYR A 102 10.29 3.25 -7.74
N THR A 103 10.88 4.24 -8.38
CA THR A 103 11.35 5.47 -7.74
C THR A 103 10.32 6.61 -7.82
N GLY A 104 10.65 7.76 -7.26
CA GLY A 104 9.73 8.90 -7.18
C GLY A 104 9.44 9.59 -8.52
N ASP A 105 10.32 9.43 -9.51
CA ASP A 105 10.13 9.93 -10.88
C ASP A 105 9.41 8.95 -11.79
N GLY A 106 9.07 7.76 -11.26
CA GLY A 106 8.41 6.69 -12.02
C GLY A 106 9.37 5.76 -12.77
N SER A 107 10.68 5.98 -12.69
CA SER A 107 11.66 5.02 -13.21
C SER A 107 11.67 3.73 -12.36
N CYS A 108 12.21 2.65 -12.92
CA CYS A 108 12.30 1.39 -12.18
C CYS A 108 13.59 0.65 -12.53
N PHE A 109 14.02 -0.21 -11.60
CA PHE A 109 15.16 -1.11 -11.78
C PHE A 109 14.95 -2.41 -11.01
N ASP A 110 15.58 -3.48 -11.49
CA ASP A 110 15.57 -4.77 -10.81
C ASP A 110 16.65 -4.81 -9.74
N LEU A 111 16.32 -5.45 -8.60
CA LEU A 111 17.17 -5.50 -7.43
C LEU A 111 17.09 -6.86 -6.77
N HIS A 112 18.26 -7.40 -6.44
CA HIS A 112 18.43 -8.54 -5.54
C HIS A 112 18.85 -8.05 -4.15
N LEU A 113 18.21 -8.58 -3.12
CA LEU A 113 18.52 -8.32 -1.71
C LEU A 113 18.77 -9.65 -1.00
N ASP A 114 19.86 -9.73 -0.29
CA ASP A 114 20.13 -10.83 0.63
C ASP A 114 19.19 -10.78 1.85
N THR A 115 19.26 -11.81 2.69
CA THR A 115 18.50 -11.92 3.94
C THR A 115 18.68 -10.68 4.82
N ASN A 116 17.56 -10.03 5.19
CA ASN A 116 17.54 -8.82 6.03
C ASN A 116 18.41 -7.66 5.51
N GLU A 117 18.70 -7.64 4.21
CA GLU A 117 19.54 -6.60 3.63
C GLU A 117 18.81 -5.27 3.48
N ILE A 118 19.54 -4.18 3.72
CA ILE A 118 19.11 -2.81 3.47
C ILE A 118 20.10 -2.15 2.51
N LYS A 119 19.61 -1.68 1.37
CA LYS A 119 20.41 -0.92 0.40
C LYS A 119 19.96 0.53 0.36
N TRP A 120 20.94 1.45 0.45
CA TRP A 120 20.71 2.89 0.39
C TRP A 120 21.09 3.46 -0.97
N TYR A 121 20.28 4.41 -1.44
CA TYR A 121 20.45 5.09 -2.72
C TYR A 121 20.30 6.61 -2.53
N SER A 122 20.94 7.37 -3.42
CA SER A 122 20.68 8.80 -3.54
C SER A 122 19.53 9.06 -4.50
N ILE A 123 18.70 10.05 -4.19
CA ILE A 123 17.71 10.58 -5.13
C ILE A 123 18.48 11.57 -5.99
N GLU A 124 18.65 11.22 -7.27
CA GLU A 124 19.23 12.16 -8.23
C GLU A 124 18.20 13.27 -8.48
N GLY A 125 18.64 14.49 -8.27
CA GLY A 125 17.81 15.68 -8.45
C GLY A 125 17.68 16.10 -9.92
#